data_83c48b94a8c2bc1bc9891201b7b6d28c
#
_entry.id   83c48b94a8c2bc1bc9891201b7b6d28c
#
_cell.length_a   1.000
_cell.length_b   1.000
_cell.length_c   1.000
_cell.angle_alpha   90.00
_cell.angle_beta   90.00
_cell.angle_gamma   90.00
#
_symmetry.space_group_name_H-M   'P 1'
#
loop_
_entity.id
_entity.type
_entity.pdbx_description
1 polymer ?
#
loop_
_entity_poly.entity_id
_entity_poly.type
_entity_poly.pdbx_seq_one_letter_code
_entity_poly.pdbx_strand_id
1 'polypeptide(L)'
;MLFKLYYQRHGGYTKALAGQNNVKKLRKRQKMQKEKQGVLDETEGVDEDKMSSEINEAQASVLVPSRSSVLQACTFTSLSIAALGVLIRQVSHFVSGEGSPVLDCSEDITFSVESWHFGLIIGSVILVSSCRLLLLKIWPDFAESSKAANQQVLTSLEPLDYLVVAFLPGISEELLFRGALMPLFGVNWMSIFAVAALFGVLHLGSGRKYSFAVWATFVGVVYGYTTSLSSSIVVPVASHALNNLVGGISWRLSSDAD
;
A
#
# COMPACT_ATOMS: atom_id res chain seq x y z
N MET A 1 -3.58 3.86 3.44
CA MET A 1 -4.86 4.11 4.17
C MET A 1 -5.91 4.74 3.27
N LEU A 2 -5.66 5.87 2.66
CA LEU A 2 -6.61 6.54 1.73
C LEU A 2 -6.95 5.68 0.51
N PHE A 3 -5.99 4.90 -0.04
CA PHE A 3 -6.22 3.93 -1.10
C PHE A 3 -7.32 2.92 -0.71
N LYS A 4 -7.33 2.47 0.57
CA LYS A 4 -8.38 1.61 1.12
C LYS A 4 -9.74 2.32 1.15
N LEU A 5 -9.78 3.57 1.59
CA LEU A 5 -11.02 4.35 1.70
C LEU A 5 -11.62 4.66 0.31
N TYR A 6 -10.77 5.03 -0.65
CA TYR A 6 -11.19 5.26 -2.05
C TYR A 6 -11.75 4.00 -2.68
N TYR A 7 -11.06 2.87 -2.53
CA TYR A 7 -11.47 1.59 -3.10
C TYR A 7 -12.74 1.03 -2.44
N GLN A 8 -12.88 1.12 -1.11
CA GLN A 8 -14.11 0.73 -0.41
C GLN A 8 -15.31 1.59 -0.81
N ARG A 9 -15.10 2.89 -1.03
CA ARG A 9 -16.19 3.83 -1.34
C ARG A 9 -16.63 3.77 -2.80
N HIS A 10 -15.76 3.48 -3.76
CA HIS A 10 -16.06 3.55 -5.20
C HIS A 10 -15.99 2.19 -5.91
N GLY A 11 -15.16 1.27 -5.47
CA GLY A 11 -15.01 -0.07 -6.07
C GLY A 11 -15.89 -1.15 -5.45
N GLY A 12 -16.10 -1.09 -4.13
CA GLY A 12 -16.88 -2.09 -3.40
C GLY A 12 -18.39 -1.97 -3.58
N TYR A 13 -18.93 -0.75 -3.69
CA TYR A 13 -20.38 -0.52 -3.75
C TYR A 13 -21.02 -0.98 -5.07
N THR A 14 -20.39 -0.71 -6.19
CA THR A 14 -20.91 -1.11 -7.51
C THR A 14 -20.81 -2.60 -7.77
N LYS A 15 -19.78 -3.27 -7.22
CA LYS A 15 -19.58 -4.71 -7.40
C LYS A 15 -20.29 -5.57 -6.36
N ALA A 16 -20.48 -5.09 -5.14
CA ALA A 16 -21.32 -5.76 -4.16
C ALA A 16 -22.77 -5.86 -4.63
N LEU A 17 -23.30 -4.84 -5.29
CA LEU A 17 -24.63 -4.85 -5.91
C LEU A 17 -24.69 -5.79 -7.13
N ALA A 18 -23.66 -5.85 -7.96
CA ALA A 18 -23.60 -6.76 -9.10
C ALA A 18 -23.44 -8.22 -8.64
N GLY A 19 -22.63 -8.48 -7.61
CA GLY A 19 -22.47 -9.80 -6.98
C GLY A 19 -23.75 -10.26 -6.29
N GLN A 20 -24.43 -9.41 -5.55
CA GLN A 20 -25.73 -9.74 -4.92
C GLN A 20 -26.83 -10.03 -5.95
N ASN A 21 -26.85 -9.32 -7.05
CA ASN A 21 -27.81 -9.56 -8.13
C ASN A 21 -27.55 -10.88 -8.85
N ASN A 22 -26.30 -11.27 -9.07
CA ASN A 22 -25.93 -12.57 -9.63
C ASN A 22 -26.24 -13.73 -8.67
N VAL A 23 -25.96 -13.59 -7.39
CA VAL A 23 -26.31 -14.59 -6.35
C VAL A 23 -27.84 -14.72 -6.22
N LYS A 24 -28.59 -13.61 -6.25
CA LYS A 24 -30.07 -13.66 -6.25
C LYS A 24 -30.61 -14.33 -7.51
N LYS A 25 -30.01 -14.11 -8.68
CA LYS A 25 -30.40 -14.71 -9.96
C LYS A 25 -30.08 -16.22 -9.99
N LEU A 26 -28.96 -16.65 -9.41
CA LEU A 26 -28.59 -18.04 -9.23
C LEU A 26 -29.53 -18.76 -8.25
N ARG A 27 -29.80 -18.16 -7.09
CA ARG A 27 -30.77 -18.73 -6.11
C ARG A 27 -32.19 -18.84 -6.67
N LYS A 28 -32.61 -17.88 -7.52
CA LYS A 28 -33.91 -17.95 -8.19
C LYS A 28 -33.95 -19.04 -9.26
N ARG A 29 -32.85 -19.30 -9.98
CA ARG A 29 -32.70 -20.42 -10.91
C ARG A 29 -32.71 -21.77 -10.19
N GLN A 30 -32.04 -21.90 -9.05
CA GLN A 30 -32.05 -23.11 -8.21
C GLN A 30 -33.44 -23.41 -7.68
N LYS A 31 -34.18 -22.38 -7.23
CA LYS A 31 -35.56 -22.59 -6.75
C LYS A 31 -36.48 -23.03 -7.85
N MET A 32 -36.37 -22.49 -9.07
CA MET A 32 -37.15 -22.96 -10.24
C MET A 32 -36.74 -24.33 -10.73
N GLN A 33 -35.46 -24.75 -10.57
CA GLN A 33 -35.03 -26.10 -10.89
C GLN A 33 -35.51 -27.12 -9.86
N LYS A 34 -35.47 -26.79 -8.55
CA LYS A 34 -36.05 -27.64 -7.50
C LYS A 34 -37.57 -27.81 -7.62
N GLU A 35 -38.30 -26.75 -8.04
CA GLU A 35 -39.74 -26.84 -8.32
C GLU A 35 -40.05 -27.67 -9.57
N LYS A 36 -39.12 -27.76 -10.54
CA LYS A 36 -39.26 -28.64 -11.71
C LYS A 36 -38.81 -30.09 -11.44
N GLN A 37 -37.91 -30.32 -10.49
CA GLN A 37 -37.43 -31.65 -10.10
C GLN A 37 -38.27 -32.36 -9.06
N GLY A 38 -39.25 -31.70 -8.48
CA GLY A 38 -40.19 -32.30 -7.52
C GLY A 38 -41.20 -33.30 -8.14
N VAL A 39 -40.99 -33.74 -9.38
CA VAL A 39 -41.90 -34.65 -10.12
C VAL A 39 -41.19 -35.91 -10.66
N LEU A 40 -39.89 -36.12 -10.48
CA LEU A 40 -39.23 -37.39 -10.91
C LEU A 40 -38.06 -37.72 -9.96
N ASP A 41 -38.29 -38.72 -9.20
CA ASP A 41 -37.59 -39.84 -8.56
C ASP A 41 -36.04 -39.98 -8.75
N GLU A 42 -35.41 -40.28 -7.59
CA GLU A 42 -34.18 -41.04 -7.30
C GLU A 42 -33.18 -41.31 -8.47
N THR A 43 -32.01 -40.68 -8.39
CA THR A 43 -30.63 -41.20 -8.45
C THR A 43 -29.63 -40.14 -8.87
N GLU A 44 -28.44 -40.25 -8.26
CA GLU A 44 -27.16 -39.57 -8.58
C GLU A 44 -26.78 -38.31 -7.77
N GLY A 45 -26.08 -38.62 -6.67
CA GLY A 45 -25.30 -37.63 -5.89
C GLY A 45 -23.90 -37.42 -6.50
N VAL A 46 -23.79 -36.58 -7.54
CA VAL A 46 -22.46 -36.22 -8.12
C VAL A 46 -22.29 -34.71 -8.38
N ASP A 47 -23.31 -33.88 -8.30
CA ASP A 47 -23.24 -32.51 -8.78
C ASP A 47 -23.14 -31.43 -7.68
N GLU A 48 -23.22 -31.75 -6.38
CA GLU A 48 -23.12 -30.75 -5.33
C GLU A 48 -21.66 -30.28 -5.08
N ASP A 49 -20.70 -31.19 -5.23
CA ASP A 49 -19.27 -30.86 -5.03
C ASP A 49 -18.65 -30.05 -6.19
N LYS A 50 -19.08 -30.29 -7.42
CA LYS A 50 -18.67 -29.48 -8.57
C LYS A 50 -19.26 -28.08 -8.53
N MET A 51 -20.50 -27.94 -8.11
CA MET A 51 -21.19 -26.65 -8.05
C MET A 51 -20.73 -25.83 -6.85
N SER A 52 -20.34 -26.44 -5.73
CA SER A 52 -19.71 -25.76 -4.62
C SER A 52 -18.28 -25.34 -4.93
N SER A 53 -17.53 -26.09 -5.75
CA SER A 53 -16.21 -25.68 -6.24
C SER A 53 -16.31 -24.54 -7.26
N GLU A 54 -17.24 -24.55 -8.19
CA GLU A 54 -17.48 -23.43 -9.14
C GLU A 54 -17.98 -22.16 -8.44
N ILE A 55 -18.80 -22.28 -7.39
CA ILE A 55 -19.23 -21.14 -6.58
C ILE A 55 -18.06 -20.60 -5.74
N ASN A 56 -17.20 -21.47 -5.23
CA ASN A 56 -16.00 -21.08 -4.50
C ASN A 56 -14.92 -20.52 -5.44
N GLU A 57 -14.74 -21.04 -6.64
CA GLU A 57 -13.88 -20.45 -7.68
C GLU A 57 -14.43 -19.13 -8.21
N ALA A 58 -15.74 -18.99 -8.39
CA ALA A 58 -16.37 -17.73 -8.75
C ALA A 58 -16.36 -16.69 -7.61
N GLN A 59 -16.28 -17.12 -6.35
CA GLN A 59 -16.04 -16.26 -5.18
C GLN A 59 -14.56 -16.03 -4.91
N ALA A 60 -13.68 -16.95 -5.26
CA ALA A 60 -12.22 -16.84 -5.15
C ALA A 60 -11.59 -16.11 -6.35
N SER A 61 -12.31 -15.91 -7.45
CA SER A 61 -11.97 -14.89 -8.47
C SER A 61 -12.20 -13.48 -7.90
N VAL A 62 -11.76 -13.27 -6.67
CA VAL A 62 -11.76 -11.98 -5.96
C VAL A 62 -10.89 -11.00 -6.74
N LEU A 63 -11.52 -10.43 -7.83
CA LEU A 63 -11.45 -9.03 -8.06
C LEU A 63 -10.03 -8.44 -7.99
N VAL A 64 -9.16 -8.92 -8.91
CA VAL A 64 -7.98 -8.12 -9.25
C VAL A 64 -8.50 -6.76 -9.75
N PRO A 65 -8.13 -5.65 -9.11
CA PRO A 65 -8.55 -4.33 -9.56
C PRO A 65 -8.09 -4.08 -10.99
N SER A 66 -8.89 -3.36 -11.78
CA SER A 66 -8.45 -2.97 -13.11
C SER A 66 -7.25 -2.02 -13.05
N ARG A 67 -6.39 -2.04 -14.06
CA ARG A 67 -5.23 -1.13 -14.20
C ARG A 67 -5.63 0.33 -13.95
N SER A 68 -6.70 0.81 -14.59
CA SER A 68 -7.16 2.19 -14.42
C SER A 68 -7.58 2.50 -12.99
N SER A 69 -8.26 1.56 -12.31
CA SER A 69 -8.66 1.73 -10.91
C SER A 69 -7.46 1.83 -9.97
N VAL A 70 -6.41 1.01 -10.20
CA VAL A 70 -5.18 1.06 -9.41
C VAL A 70 -4.46 2.40 -9.61
N LEU A 71 -4.25 2.82 -10.85
CA LEU A 71 -3.55 4.07 -11.17
C LEU A 71 -4.31 5.30 -10.65
N GLN A 72 -5.63 5.36 -10.84
CA GLN A 72 -6.46 6.44 -10.30
C GLN A 72 -6.41 6.50 -8.78
N ALA A 73 -6.56 5.37 -8.11
CA ALA A 73 -6.50 5.32 -6.65
C ALA A 73 -5.11 5.71 -6.13
N CYS A 74 -4.04 5.21 -6.75
CA CYS A 74 -2.66 5.57 -6.42
C CYS A 74 -2.44 7.09 -6.59
N THR A 75 -2.82 7.64 -7.73
CA THR A 75 -2.64 9.06 -8.04
C THR A 75 -3.43 9.94 -7.06
N PHE A 76 -4.73 9.65 -6.88
CA PHE A 76 -5.58 10.44 -5.99
C PHE A 76 -5.08 10.41 -4.54
N THR A 77 -4.73 9.23 -4.02
CA THR A 77 -4.24 9.11 -2.64
C THR A 77 -2.90 9.78 -2.46
N SER A 78 -1.97 9.60 -3.41
CA SER A 78 -0.66 10.25 -3.36
C SER A 78 -0.76 11.77 -3.42
N LEU A 79 -1.60 12.32 -4.31
CA LEU A 79 -1.82 13.77 -4.37
C LEU A 79 -2.44 14.31 -3.07
N SER A 80 -3.39 13.57 -2.48
CA SER A 80 -4.01 13.97 -1.21
C SER A 80 -3.00 13.96 -0.05
N ILE A 81 -2.14 12.95 0.02
CA ILE A 81 -1.09 12.83 1.03
C ILE A 81 -0.04 13.94 0.84
N ALA A 82 0.40 14.18 -0.40
CA ALA A 82 1.36 15.25 -0.71
C ALA A 82 0.77 16.62 -0.36
N ALA A 83 -0.47 16.90 -0.73
CA ALA A 83 -1.15 18.15 -0.41
C ALA A 83 -1.24 18.37 1.10
N LEU A 84 -1.54 17.32 1.89
CA LEU A 84 -1.55 17.40 3.35
C LEU A 84 -0.14 17.70 3.91
N GLY A 85 0.89 17.03 3.39
CA GLY A 85 2.27 17.30 3.80
C GLY A 85 2.71 18.76 3.51
N VAL A 86 2.41 19.24 2.31
CA VAL A 86 2.69 20.63 1.94
C VAL A 86 1.90 21.61 2.81
N LEU A 87 0.62 21.33 3.06
CA LEU A 87 -0.22 22.20 3.90
C LEU A 87 0.35 22.31 5.32
N ILE A 88 0.74 21.19 5.94
CA ILE A 88 1.33 21.19 7.28
C ILE A 88 2.62 22.02 7.29
N ARG A 89 3.51 21.85 6.29
CA ARG A 89 4.73 22.65 6.19
C ARG A 89 4.44 24.15 6.07
N GLN A 90 3.52 24.55 5.19
CA GLN A 90 3.17 25.96 5.00
C GLN A 90 2.53 26.57 6.25
N VAL A 91 1.63 25.83 6.90
CA VAL A 91 1.01 26.31 8.15
C VAL A 91 2.05 26.40 9.26
N SER A 92 2.95 25.42 9.42
CA SER A 92 4.01 25.50 10.44
C SER A 92 4.95 26.67 10.21
N HIS A 93 5.35 26.95 8.97
CA HIS A 93 6.18 28.10 8.60
C HIS A 93 5.48 29.43 8.93
N PHE A 94 4.22 29.59 8.56
CA PHE A 94 3.45 30.80 8.84
C PHE A 94 3.29 31.04 10.35
N VAL A 95 2.88 30.00 11.08
CA VAL A 95 2.59 30.11 12.53
C VAL A 95 3.86 30.31 13.34
N SER A 96 5.00 29.70 12.96
CA SER A 96 6.29 29.95 13.63
C SER A 96 6.77 31.39 13.44
N GLY A 97 6.54 31.95 12.25
CA GLY A 97 6.84 33.38 11.97
C GLY A 97 6.03 34.39 12.81
N GLU A 98 4.86 33.99 13.29
CA GLU A 98 4.02 34.79 14.22
C GLU A 98 4.43 34.64 15.71
N GLY A 99 5.57 34.01 16.00
CA GLY A 99 6.09 33.83 17.37
C GLY A 99 5.41 32.68 18.16
N SER A 100 4.74 31.78 17.50
CA SER A 100 4.18 30.57 18.12
C SER A 100 5.30 29.56 18.50
N PRO A 101 5.09 28.71 19.52
CA PRO A 101 6.04 27.65 19.89
C PRO A 101 6.06 26.49 18.87
N VAL A 102 5.32 26.56 17.78
CA VAL A 102 5.31 25.54 16.70
C VAL A 102 6.61 25.61 15.92
N LEU A 103 7.27 24.47 15.73
CA LEU A 103 8.50 24.37 14.95
C LEU A 103 8.23 24.56 13.45
N ASP A 104 9.11 25.29 12.77
CA ASP A 104 9.08 25.43 11.33
C ASP A 104 9.63 24.17 10.65
N CYS A 105 8.74 23.39 10.05
CA CYS A 105 9.12 22.17 9.34
C CYS A 105 10.05 22.41 8.14
N SER A 106 10.15 23.65 7.65
CA SER A 106 10.96 23.99 6.47
C SER A 106 12.43 24.27 6.79
N GLU A 107 12.75 24.60 8.05
CA GLU A 107 14.12 24.93 8.47
C GLU A 107 14.98 23.67 8.64
N ASP A 108 14.45 22.65 9.33
CA ASP A 108 15.21 21.43 9.68
C ASP A 108 15.41 20.49 8.49
N ILE A 109 14.41 20.41 7.58
CA ILE A 109 14.39 19.45 6.46
C ILE A 109 14.25 20.20 5.14
N THR A 110 15.31 20.16 4.34
CA THR A 110 15.43 20.86 3.06
C THR A 110 15.23 19.92 1.84
N PHE A 111 15.31 20.49 0.64
CA PHE A 111 15.35 19.74 -0.63
C PHE A 111 16.78 19.68 -1.21
N SER A 112 17.80 19.95 -0.41
CA SER A 112 19.19 19.95 -0.86
C SER A 112 19.67 18.55 -1.22
N VAL A 113 20.59 18.47 -2.18
CA VAL A 113 21.27 17.23 -2.57
C VAL A 113 22.77 17.47 -2.57
N GLU A 114 23.47 16.63 -1.80
CA GLU A 114 24.92 16.59 -1.76
C GLU A 114 25.44 15.25 -2.27
N SER A 115 26.69 15.18 -2.71
CA SER A 115 27.25 13.97 -3.33
C SER A 115 27.24 12.75 -2.38
N TRP A 116 27.45 12.94 -1.09
CA TRP A 116 27.44 11.87 -0.09
C TRP A 116 26.02 11.30 0.17
N HIS A 117 24.96 12.06 -0.16
CA HIS A 117 23.57 11.59 -0.08
C HIS A 117 23.33 10.36 -0.95
N PHE A 118 24.02 10.23 -2.08
CA PHE A 118 23.92 9.03 -2.91
C PHE A 118 24.36 7.76 -2.16
N GLY A 119 25.36 7.88 -1.28
CA GLY A 119 25.78 6.78 -0.41
C GLY A 119 24.68 6.36 0.57
N LEU A 120 23.96 7.31 1.16
CA LEU A 120 22.82 7.03 2.05
C LEU A 120 21.65 6.40 1.28
N ILE A 121 21.34 6.89 0.08
CA ILE A 121 20.27 6.34 -0.77
C ILE A 121 20.60 4.87 -1.12
N ILE A 122 21.78 4.62 -1.65
CA ILE A 122 22.21 3.27 -2.04
C ILE A 122 22.24 2.34 -0.83
N GLY A 123 22.81 2.79 0.28
CA GLY A 123 22.91 2.01 1.52
C GLY A 123 21.53 1.64 2.08
N SER A 124 20.59 2.59 2.13
CA SER A 124 19.24 2.30 2.61
C SER A 124 18.44 1.41 1.65
N VAL A 125 18.62 1.55 0.33
CA VAL A 125 17.99 0.64 -0.65
C VAL A 125 18.51 -0.79 -0.48
N ILE A 126 19.82 -0.97 -0.34
CA ILE A 126 20.43 -2.29 -0.10
C ILE A 126 19.92 -2.87 1.23
N LEU A 127 19.95 -2.10 2.31
CA LEU A 127 19.52 -2.55 3.63
C LEU A 127 18.06 -3.00 3.61
N VAL A 128 17.16 -2.14 3.17
CA VAL A 128 15.71 -2.41 3.15
C VAL A 128 15.40 -3.58 2.22
N SER A 129 15.96 -3.61 1.00
CA SER A 129 15.71 -4.71 0.06
C SER A 129 16.25 -6.05 0.58
N SER A 130 17.45 -6.08 1.17
CA SER A 130 18.04 -7.30 1.74
C SER A 130 17.24 -7.82 2.94
N CYS A 131 16.83 -6.94 3.86
CA CYS A 131 15.96 -7.30 4.98
C CYS A 131 14.61 -7.83 4.49
N ARG A 132 14.01 -7.19 3.46
CA ARG A 132 12.77 -7.67 2.86
C ARG A 132 12.91 -9.09 2.30
N LEU A 133 13.95 -9.36 1.53
CA LEU A 133 14.20 -10.68 0.96
C LEU A 133 14.41 -11.75 2.04
N LEU A 134 15.11 -11.39 3.12
CA LEU A 134 15.28 -12.27 4.27
C LEU A 134 13.93 -12.57 4.94
N LEU A 135 13.14 -11.54 5.24
CA LEU A 135 11.83 -11.69 5.90
C LEU A 135 10.84 -12.50 5.04
N LEU A 136 10.85 -12.35 3.73
CA LEU A 136 10.05 -13.17 2.82
C LEU A 136 10.36 -14.68 2.94
N LYS A 137 11.59 -15.05 3.33
CA LYS A 137 12.02 -16.45 3.51
C LYS A 137 11.73 -16.98 4.90
N ILE A 138 11.90 -16.17 5.95
CA ILE A 138 11.87 -16.64 7.33
C ILE A 138 10.57 -16.33 8.08
N TRP A 139 9.72 -15.42 7.57
CA TRP A 139 8.50 -15.00 8.23
C TRP A 139 7.26 -15.21 7.34
N PRO A 140 6.55 -16.36 7.49
CA PRO A 140 5.41 -16.70 6.62
C PRO A 140 4.30 -15.66 6.60
N ASP A 141 3.94 -15.08 7.75
CA ASP A 141 2.91 -14.02 7.82
C ASP A 141 3.30 -12.77 7.03
N PHE A 142 4.58 -12.43 7.00
CA PHE A 142 5.09 -11.33 6.19
C PHE A 142 5.05 -11.66 4.70
N ALA A 143 5.43 -12.88 4.33
CA ALA A 143 5.39 -13.34 2.94
C ALA A 143 3.95 -13.32 2.40
N GLU A 144 2.98 -13.85 3.16
CA GLU A 144 1.57 -13.83 2.81
C GLU A 144 1.03 -12.40 2.68
N SER A 145 1.33 -11.52 3.64
CA SER A 145 0.93 -10.11 3.61
C SER A 145 1.53 -9.35 2.42
N SER A 146 2.80 -9.62 2.10
CA SER A 146 3.48 -9.03 0.94
C SER A 146 2.88 -9.52 -0.37
N LYS A 147 2.55 -10.82 -0.47
CA LYS A 147 1.87 -11.41 -1.62
C LYS A 147 0.51 -10.76 -1.83
N ALA A 148 -0.31 -10.65 -0.78
CA ALA A 148 -1.62 -10.01 -0.85
C ALA A 148 -1.54 -8.54 -1.30
N ALA A 149 -0.57 -7.79 -0.76
CA ALA A 149 -0.33 -6.40 -1.16
C ALA A 149 0.07 -6.26 -2.64
N ASN A 150 0.98 -7.11 -3.10
CA ASN A 150 1.47 -7.11 -4.48
C ASN A 150 0.37 -7.56 -5.46
N GLN A 151 -0.39 -8.59 -5.13
CA GLN A 151 -1.53 -9.03 -5.95
C GLN A 151 -2.57 -7.94 -6.11
N GLN A 152 -2.87 -7.20 -5.05
CA GLN A 152 -3.84 -6.11 -5.10
C GLN A 152 -3.41 -4.93 -5.96
N VAL A 153 -2.10 -4.64 -6.01
CA VAL A 153 -1.59 -3.43 -6.68
C VAL A 153 -0.95 -3.73 -8.02
N LEU A 154 -0.16 -4.82 -8.14
CA LEU A 154 0.77 -5.01 -9.25
C LEU A 154 0.24 -5.92 -10.37
N THR A 155 -0.72 -6.81 -10.10
CA THR A 155 -1.14 -7.86 -11.04
C THR A 155 -1.71 -7.31 -12.35
N SER A 156 -2.42 -6.17 -12.32
CA SER A 156 -3.04 -5.59 -13.51
C SER A 156 -2.19 -4.52 -14.21
N LEU A 157 -0.97 -4.27 -13.72
CA LEU A 157 -0.13 -3.18 -14.20
C LEU A 157 0.78 -3.58 -15.34
N GLU A 158 1.02 -2.64 -16.26
CA GLU A 158 2.04 -2.72 -17.30
C GLU A 158 3.41 -2.25 -16.78
N PRO A 159 4.54 -2.58 -17.46
CA PRO A 159 5.88 -2.24 -16.98
C PRO A 159 6.10 -0.77 -16.61
N LEU A 160 5.57 0.18 -17.42
CA LEU A 160 5.72 1.61 -17.14
C LEU A 160 4.90 2.09 -15.95
N ASP A 161 3.81 1.40 -15.61
CA ASP A 161 2.98 1.75 -14.46
C ASP A 161 3.70 1.56 -13.14
N TYR A 162 4.71 0.68 -13.11
CA TYR A 162 5.55 0.46 -11.94
C TYR A 162 6.29 1.73 -11.51
N LEU A 163 6.64 2.61 -12.45
CA LEU A 163 7.21 3.92 -12.12
C LEU A 163 6.18 4.77 -11.35
N VAL A 164 4.94 4.78 -11.81
CA VAL A 164 3.88 5.57 -11.16
C VAL A 164 3.64 5.08 -9.73
N VAL A 165 3.42 3.77 -9.53
CA VAL A 165 3.11 3.20 -8.21
C VAL A 165 4.32 3.11 -7.28
N ALA A 166 5.53 3.26 -7.80
CA ALA A 166 6.74 3.35 -7.00
C ALA A 166 7.04 4.79 -6.56
N PHE A 167 6.99 5.74 -7.49
CA PHE A 167 7.43 7.12 -7.23
C PHE A 167 6.34 7.97 -6.56
N LEU A 168 5.08 7.89 -6.98
CA LEU A 168 4.04 8.73 -6.37
C LEU A 168 3.88 8.49 -4.86
N PRO A 169 3.73 7.23 -4.36
CA PRO A 169 3.70 7.00 -2.93
C PRO A 169 5.02 7.38 -2.25
N GLY A 170 6.17 7.03 -2.86
CA GLY A 170 7.49 7.38 -2.31
C GLY A 170 7.66 8.88 -2.08
N ILE A 171 7.22 9.71 -3.01
CA ILE A 171 7.28 11.17 -2.87
C ILE A 171 6.26 11.67 -1.83
N SER A 172 5.00 11.27 -1.98
CA SER A 172 3.91 11.82 -1.17
C SER A 172 4.00 11.43 0.30
N GLU A 173 4.32 10.17 0.57
CA GLU A 173 4.44 9.66 1.93
C GLU A 173 5.65 10.28 2.65
N GLU A 174 6.79 10.41 1.97
CA GLU A 174 7.95 11.05 2.59
C GLU A 174 7.73 12.55 2.82
N LEU A 175 7.07 13.26 1.92
CA LEU A 175 6.68 14.65 2.15
C LEU A 175 5.81 14.81 3.40
N LEU A 176 4.87 13.90 3.64
CA LEU A 176 4.02 13.96 4.83
C LEU A 176 4.78 13.54 6.08
N PHE A 177 5.42 12.35 6.06
CA PHE A 177 5.96 11.76 7.29
C PHE A 177 7.30 12.39 7.69
N ARG A 178 8.23 12.58 6.76
CA ARG A 178 9.58 13.10 7.03
C ARG A 178 9.70 14.59 6.75
N GLY A 179 8.96 15.08 5.75
CA GLY A 179 8.97 16.51 5.42
C GLY A 179 8.08 17.38 6.30
N ALA A 180 7.05 16.82 6.94
CA ALA A 180 6.10 17.56 7.73
C ALA A 180 5.96 17.04 9.16
N LEU A 181 5.46 15.81 9.36
CA LEU A 181 5.14 15.31 10.69
C LEU A 181 6.37 15.16 11.58
N MET A 182 7.48 14.62 11.07
CA MET A 182 8.67 14.40 11.88
C MET A 182 9.28 15.73 12.38
N PRO A 183 9.55 16.74 11.53
CA PRO A 183 10.11 18.01 12.01
C PRO A 183 9.13 18.82 12.88
N LEU A 184 7.80 18.65 12.70
CA LEU A 184 6.81 19.32 13.56
C LEU A 184 6.97 18.95 15.05
N PHE A 185 7.49 17.76 15.36
CA PHE A 185 7.83 17.30 16.71
C PHE A 185 9.33 17.42 17.03
N GLY A 186 10.10 18.06 16.15
CA GLY A 186 11.56 18.16 16.21
C GLY A 186 12.25 16.92 15.64
N VAL A 187 13.41 17.11 15.00
CA VAL A 187 14.19 16.02 14.39
C VAL A 187 15.01 15.29 15.47
N ASN A 188 14.40 14.35 16.15
CA ASN A 188 14.98 13.57 17.23
C ASN A 188 14.50 12.12 17.24
N TRP A 189 15.09 11.26 18.07
CA TRP A 189 14.75 9.84 18.13
C TRP A 189 13.28 9.56 18.47
N MET A 190 12.67 10.38 19.33
CA MET A 190 11.28 10.19 19.72
C MET A 190 10.35 10.43 18.52
N SER A 191 10.58 11.51 17.76
CA SER A 191 9.79 11.81 16.56
C SER A 191 10.01 10.77 15.46
N ILE A 192 11.25 10.29 15.27
CA ILE A 192 11.55 9.21 14.31
C ILE A 192 10.72 7.97 14.64
N PHE A 193 10.76 7.49 15.90
CA PHE A 193 10.02 6.28 16.28
C PHE A 193 8.50 6.49 16.27
N ALA A 194 8.00 7.62 16.76
CA ALA A 194 6.57 7.92 16.78
C ALA A 194 5.98 7.99 15.36
N VAL A 195 6.65 8.71 14.46
CA VAL A 195 6.22 8.84 13.07
C VAL A 195 6.38 7.53 12.30
N ALA A 196 7.43 6.75 12.57
CA ALA A 196 7.60 5.40 11.99
C ALA A 196 6.52 4.42 12.47
N ALA A 197 6.15 4.45 13.75
CA ALA A 197 5.05 3.63 14.27
C ALA A 197 3.71 4.00 13.64
N LEU A 198 3.43 5.30 13.51
CA LEU A 198 2.24 5.80 12.82
C LEU A 198 2.23 5.33 11.35
N PHE A 199 3.36 5.45 10.64
CA PHE A 199 3.53 4.95 9.28
C PHE A 199 3.20 3.46 9.17
N GLY A 200 3.74 2.64 10.09
CA GLY A 200 3.47 1.20 10.15
C GLY A 200 2.01 0.87 10.40
N VAL A 201 1.37 1.51 11.38
CA VAL A 201 -0.06 1.30 11.70
C VAL A 201 -0.96 1.65 10.51
N LEU A 202 -0.63 2.71 9.77
CA LEU A 202 -1.39 3.11 8.58
C LEU A 202 -1.27 2.09 7.42
N HIS A 203 -0.31 1.17 7.48
CA HIS A 203 -0.16 0.08 6.52
C HIS A 203 -0.99 -1.17 6.85
N LEU A 204 -1.68 -1.21 7.99
CA LEU A 204 -2.59 -2.30 8.33
C LEU A 204 -3.84 -2.31 7.46
N GLY A 205 -4.34 -3.49 7.16
CA GLY A 205 -5.61 -3.72 6.45
C GLY A 205 -5.42 -4.12 4.99
N SER A 206 -6.52 -4.38 4.27
CA SER A 206 -6.53 -4.88 2.89
C SER A 206 -5.77 -6.21 2.72
N GLY A 207 -5.96 -7.15 3.66
CA GLY A 207 -5.28 -8.45 3.66
C GLY A 207 -3.87 -8.44 4.25
N ARG A 208 -3.36 -7.27 4.67
CA ARG A 208 -2.04 -7.16 5.32
C ARG A 208 -2.17 -7.43 6.82
N LYS A 209 -1.36 -8.35 7.33
CA LYS A 209 -1.26 -8.71 8.74
C LYS A 209 -0.36 -7.71 9.50
N TYR A 210 -0.32 -7.85 10.83
CA TYR A 210 0.57 -7.06 11.70
C TYR A 210 2.05 -7.13 11.30
N SER A 211 2.50 -8.26 10.72
CA SER A 211 3.87 -8.44 10.22
C SER A 211 4.25 -7.38 9.18
N PHE A 212 3.31 -6.99 8.34
CA PHE A 212 3.55 -5.92 7.36
C PHE A 212 3.66 -4.55 8.02
N ALA A 213 2.89 -4.28 9.08
CA ALA A 213 2.99 -3.04 9.84
C ALA A 213 4.32 -2.93 10.60
N VAL A 214 4.80 -4.04 11.19
CA VAL A 214 6.13 -4.10 11.81
C VAL A 214 7.23 -3.82 10.79
N TRP A 215 7.13 -4.43 9.61
CA TRP A 215 8.03 -4.15 8.50
C TRP A 215 8.00 -2.67 8.08
N ALA A 216 6.82 -2.11 7.87
CA ALA A 216 6.67 -0.70 7.49
C ALA A 216 7.22 0.24 8.58
N THR A 217 7.03 -0.10 9.88
CA THR A 217 7.66 0.64 10.99
C THR A 217 9.17 0.62 10.90
N PHE A 218 9.77 -0.56 10.65
CA PHE A 218 11.23 -0.67 10.47
C PHE A 218 11.72 0.21 9.30
N VAL A 219 11.08 0.12 8.14
CA VAL A 219 11.38 0.99 6.99
C VAL A 219 11.23 2.46 7.36
N GLY A 220 10.17 2.76 8.13
CA GLY A 220 9.91 4.09 8.66
C GLY A 220 11.05 4.66 9.52
N VAL A 221 11.63 3.82 10.37
CA VAL A 221 12.81 4.20 11.19
C VAL A 221 14.04 4.44 10.32
N VAL A 222 14.30 3.56 9.34
CA VAL A 222 15.44 3.73 8.41
C VAL A 222 15.33 5.06 7.66
N TYR A 223 14.18 5.39 7.10
CA TYR A 223 13.98 6.64 6.36
C TYR A 223 14.00 7.86 7.29
N GLY A 224 13.43 7.77 8.49
CA GLY A 224 13.53 8.84 9.49
C GLY A 224 14.98 9.10 9.91
N TYR A 225 15.78 8.06 10.09
CA TYR A 225 17.19 8.18 10.42
C TYR A 225 18.01 8.80 9.28
N THR A 226 17.81 8.33 8.03
CA THR A 226 18.51 8.93 6.88
C THR A 226 18.11 10.38 6.64
N THR A 227 16.86 10.75 6.93
CA THR A 227 16.39 12.16 6.91
C THR A 227 17.12 12.99 7.96
N SER A 228 17.21 12.48 9.19
CA SER A 228 17.92 13.17 10.28
C SER A 228 19.42 13.37 9.99
N LEU A 229 20.07 12.38 9.36
CA LEU A 229 21.48 12.48 8.98
C LEU A 229 21.74 13.48 7.84
N SER A 230 20.85 13.50 6.84
CA SER A 230 21.05 14.31 5.64
C SER A 230 20.44 15.70 5.71
N SER A 231 19.53 15.94 6.66
CA SER A 231 18.66 17.13 6.69
C SER A 231 17.96 17.38 5.34
N SER A 232 17.74 16.30 4.56
CA SER A 232 17.18 16.36 3.21
C SER A 232 16.04 15.39 3.04
N ILE A 233 14.92 15.88 2.48
CA ILE A 233 13.78 15.04 2.11
C ILE A 233 14.06 14.19 0.86
N VAL A 234 15.00 14.62 0.01
CA VAL A 234 15.31 13.91 -1.24
C VAL A 234 15.88 12.52 -0.97
N VAL A 235 16.64 12.35 0.12
CA VAL A 235 17.25 11.07 0.48
C VAL A 235 16.18 9.99 0.76
N PRO A 236 15.24 10.17 1.71
CA PRO A 236 14.20 9.16 1.95
C PRO A 236 13.24 9.02 0.77
N VAL A 237 12.90 10.09 0.03
CA VAL A 237 12.07 10.03 -1.18
C VAL A 237 12.69 9.12 -2.22
N ALA A 238 13.97 9.33 -2.57
CA ALA A 238 14.67 8.50 -3.55
C ALA A 238 14.81 7.05 -3.06
N SER A 239 15.16 6.86 -1.79
CA SER A 239 15.28 5.52 -1.18
C SER A 239 13.96 4.77 -1.22
N HIS A 240 12.85 5.42 -0.85
CA HIS A 240 11.52 4.81 -0.82
C HIS A 240 11.04 4.44 -2.23
N ALA A 241 11.12 5.38 -3.18
CA ALA A 241 10.74 5.15 -4.56
C ALA A 241 11.54 4.00 -5.20
N LEU A 242 12.85 3.96 -4.99
CA LEU A 242 13.70 2.88 -5.48
C LEU A 242 13.39 1.54 -4.82
N ASN A 243 13.13 1.49 -3.50
CA ASN A 243 12.73 0.26 -2.82
C ASN A 243 11.38 -0.26 -3.33
N ASN A 244 10.41 0.61 -3.59
CA ASN A 244 9.14 0.23 -4.19
C ASN A 244 9.35 -0.34 -5.60
N LEU A 245 10.21 0.30 -6.40
CA LEU A 245 10.53 -0.15 -7.76
C LEU A 245 11.23 -1.51 -7.75
N VAL A 246 12.25 -1.69 -6.92
CA VAL A 246 12.95 -2.99 -6.74
C VAL A 246 11.97 -4.07 -6.29
N GLY A 247 11.09 -3.75 -5.32
CA GLY A 247 10.06 -4.67 -4.86
C GLY A 247 9.07 -5.07 -5.95
N GLY A 248 8.63 -4.11 -6.76
CA GLY A 248 7.71 -4.33 -7.88
C GLY A 248 8.34 -5.17 -9.00
N ILE A 249 9.57 -4.85 -9.40
CA ILE A 249 10.32 -5.63 -10.41
C ILE A 249 10.54 -7.06 -9.93
N SER A 250 10.96 -7.24 -8.67
CA SER A 250 11.17 -8.57 -8.10
C SER A 250 9.90 -9.41 -8.09
N TRP A 251 8.76 -8.79 -7.80
CA TRP A 251 7.44 -9.44 -7.87
C TRP A 251 7.12 -9.89 -9.29
N ARG A 252 7.29 -9.02 -10.29
CA ARG A 252 7.00 -9.34 -11.67
C ARG A 252 7.83 -10.51 -12.19
N LEU A 253 9.15 -10.47 -11.93
CA LEU A 253 10.06 -11.54 -12.37
C LEU A 253 9.73 -12.88 -11.73
N SER A 254 9.25 -12.90 -10.48
CA SER A 254 8.81 -14.15 -9.83
C SER A 254 7.46 -14.64 -10.37
N SER A 255 6.55 -13.73 -10.73
CA SER A 255 5.23 -14.09 -11.25
C SER A 255 5.24 -14.56 -12.70
N ASP A 256 6.26 -14.18 -13.49
CA ASP A 256 6.45 -14.63 -14.86
C ASP A 256 7.19 -16.00 -14.93
N ALA A 257 7.69 -16.50 -13.79
CA ALA A 257 8.43 -17.77 -13.68
C ALA A 257 7.55 -18.96 -13.20
N ASP A 258 6.38 -18.69 -12.64
CA ASP A 258 5.37 -19.65 -12.19
C ASP A 258 4.30 -19.84 -13.28
#